data_24a67aa40d3dd25899ded7637c887c60
#
_entry.id   24a67aa40d3dd25899ded7637c887c60
#
_cell.length_a   1.000
_cell.length_b   1.000
_cell.length_c   1.000
_cell.angle_alpha   90.00
_cell.angle_beta   90.00
_cell.angle_gamma   90.00
#
_symmetry.space_group_name_H-M   'P 1'
#
loop_
_entity.id
_entity.type
_entity.pdbx_description
1 polymer ?
#
loop_
_entity_poly.entity_id
_entity_poly.type
_entity_poly.pdbx_seq_one_letter_code
_entity_poly.pdbx_strand_id
1 'polypeptide(L)'
;MGPYIAAVLLALAAVLVVALALAAVQAIRIKAPANTREPADRATPEETQKYAETLAAMVQIPTVSKRGENDLTEFRRLQAVMRERFPHVFEKMELTDLDGNLLLRLPGKDPNRNGILLMGHQDVVPADGKDWKHDPFSGLIENDVVFGRGAMDCKCTVMAEFQAMDELIAEGYEPPCDVYLSTSVNEEISGGGVQKAVAYFKEKGLRLDLCMDEGGAIMHGMLPGMPVWAAAVGVLEKGYIDVKIKAKGSGGHSSTPPKNTPIARLSAFVTEMEKKHPFKVAISPTVKAMFEGAAAYMTFPMRMLLGNIWLFGPLLKVLLPKVSPFAEAFVSTTFCFTMSGGSTAANVIPDEAYVVCNLRPSEHQNAEESLKVLKKYADKYDLECEVIIARNASNCAKLDGEEFAYLKQCIDECYPDAGALPYLMAGGTDCRQFEAVCDSCLRFCPIKMTQEQLAAMHAANETIGVPELAASVKFYKHFVKNHK
;
A
#
# COMPACT_ATOMS: atom_id res chain seq x y z
N MET A 1 21.28 10.48 52.44
CA MET A 1 20.70 10.27 51.08
C MET A 1 21.70 10.46 49.94
N GLY A 2 22.62 11.42 50.00
CA GLY A 2 23.57 11.72 48.93
C GLY A 2 24.44 10.57 48.37
N PRO A 3 25.14 9.77 49.21
CA PRO A 3 26.03 8.72 48.68
C PRO A 3 25.28 7.56 48.02
N TYR A 4 24.09 7.20 48.53
CA TYR A 4 23.24 6.17 47.88
C TYR A 4 22.69 6.61 46.55
N ILE A 5 22.29 7.89 46.39
CA ILE A 5 21.80 8.45 45.12
C ILE A 5 22.94 8.43 44.11
N ALA A 6 24.15 8.85 44.51
CA ALA A 6 25.33 8.83 43.65
C ALA A 6 25.68 7.43 43.18
N ALA A 7 25.66 6.43 44.10
CA ALA A 7 25.90 5.02 43.77
C ALA A 7 24.86 4.47 42.76
N VAL A 8 23.59 4.78 42.96
CA VAL A 8 22.51 4.40 42.02
C VAL A 8 22.68 5.03 40.64
N LEU A 9 23.02 6.33 40.59
CA LEU A 9 23.27 7.02 39.31
C LEU A 9 24.49 6.46 38.57
N LEU A 10 25.57 6.12 39.29
CA LEU A 10 26.76 5.47 38.72
C LEU A 10 26.42 4.07 38.20
N ALA A 11 25.64 3.28 38.93
CA ALA A 11 25.20 1.97 38.47
C ALA A 11 24.32 2.08 37.21
N LEU A 12 23.39 3.02 37.17
CA LEU A 12 22.54 3.27 35.97
C LEU A 12 23.40 3.74 34.77
N ALA A 13 24.38 4.60 34.99
CA ALA A 13 25.32 5.03 33.93
C ALA A 13 26.15 3.85 33.41
N ALA A 14 26.65 2.99 34.29
CA ALA A 14 27.39 1.78 33.89
C ALA A 14 26.51 0.82 33.07
N VAL A 15 25.27 0.59 33.48
CA VAL A 15 24.32 -0.23 32.72
C VAL A 15 24.07 0.38 31.33
N LEU A 16 23.88 1.70 31.24
CA LEU A 16 23.68 2.39 29.96
C LEU A 16 24.89 2.26 29.06
N VAL A 17 26.11 2.42 29.58
CA VAL A 17 27.34 2.24 28.80
C VAL A 17 27.45 0.83 28.25
N VAL A 18 27.17 -0.19 29.08
CA VAL A 18 27.16 -1.61 28.64
C VAL A 18 26.10 -1.82 27.55
N ALA A 19 24.88 -1.30 27.74
CA ALA A 19 23.81 -1.41 26.76
C ALA A 19 24.17 -0.75 25.41
N LEU A 20 24.77 0.43 25.44
CA LEU A 20 25.27 1.12 24.25
C LEU A 20 26.41 0.35 23.55
N ALA A 21 27.32 -0.24 24.32
CA ALA A 21 28.38 -1.07 23.77
C ALA A 21 27.81 -2.33 23.09
N LEU A 22 26.85 -3.00 23.72
CA LEU A 22 26.14 -4.15 23.11
C LEU A 22 25.42 -3.75 21.82
N ALA A 23 24.73 -2.61 21.84
CA ALA A 23 24.04 -2.08 20.66
C ALA A 23 25.02 -1.76 19.53
N ALA A 24 26.17 -1.18 19.84
CA ALA A 24 27.23 -0.91 18.84
C ALA A 24 27.79 -2.20 18.24
N VAL A 25 28.07 -3.21 19.07
CA VAL A 25 28.54 -4.53 18.62
C VAL A 25 27.46 -5.19 17.71
N GLN A 26 26.21 -5.13 18.09
CA GLN A 26 25.11 -5.65 17.25
C GLN A 26 25.06 -4.91 15.92
N ALA A 27 25.11 -3.58 15.92
CA ALA A 27 25.11 -2.77 14.70
C ALA A 27 26.30 -3.08 13.77
N ILE A 28 27.48 -3.41 14.30
CA ILE A 28 28.66 -3.85 13.51
C ILE A 28 28.40 -5.23 12.86
N ARG A 29 27.68 -6.11 13.55
CA ARG A 29 27.38 -7.47 13.06
C ARG A 29 26.30 -7.48 12.00
N ILE A 30 25.36 -6.53 12.03
CA ILE A 30 24.33 -6.38 11.02
C ILE A 30 25.00 -5.90 9.73
N LYS A 31 24.96 -6.72 8.68
CA LYS A 31 25.50 -6.37 7.35
C LYS A 31 24.45 -6.68 6.29
N ALA A 32 24.34 -5.80 5.30
CA ALA A 32 23.63 -6.13 4.07
C ALA A 32 24.35 -7.29 3.37
N PRO A 33 23.62 -8.17 2.69
CA PRO A 33 24.23 -9.10 1.74
C PRO A 33 25.06 -8.29 0.74
N ALA A 34 26.30 -8.72 0.49
CA ALA A 34 27.06 -8.14 -0.61
C ALA A 34 26.43 -8.64 -1.91
N ASN A 35 25.77 -7.74 -2.62
CA ASN A 35 25.19 -8.08 -3.90
C ASN A 35 25.94 -7.32 -5.00
N THR A 36 26.83 -8.04 -5.70
CA THR A 36 27.62 -7.55 -6.84
C THR A 36 27.17 -8.21 -8.15
N ARG A 37 25.99 -8.85 -8.13
CA ARG A 37 25.47 -9.58 -9.28
C ARG A 37 24.92 -8.61 -10.32
N GLU A 38 24.97 -9.00 -11.59
CA GLU A 38 24.13 -8.40 -12.60
C GLU A 38 22.67 -8.88 -12.41
N PRO A 39 21.67 -8.07 -12.79
CA PRO A 39 20.26 -8.50 -12.78
C PRO A 39 20.09 -9.83 -13.52
N ALA A 40 19.21 -10.68 -13.02
CA ALA A 40 18.98 -12.03 -13.56
C ALA A 40 18.54 -12.04 -15.03
N ASP A 41 17.81 -11.01 -15.45
CA ASP A 41 17.38 -10.80 -16.84
C ASP A 41 17.28 -9.30 -17.16
N ARG A 42 17.43 -8.95 -18.44
CA ARG A 42 17.28 -7.58 -18.96
C ARG A 42 16.51 -7.62 -20.26
N ALA A 43 15.58 -6.68 -20.42
CA ALA A 43 14.88 -6.51 -21.66
C ALA A 43 15.82 -5.97 -22.75
N THR A 44 15.64 -6.45 -23.97
CA THR A 44 16.28 -5.86 -25.16
C THR A 44 15.63 -4.50 -25.46
N PRO A 45 16.28 -3.64 -26.26
CA PRO A 45 15.65 -2.38 -26.70
C PRO A 45 14.31 -2.60 -27.43
N GLU A 46 14.17 -3.67 -28.21
CA GLU A 46 12.93 -3.99 -28.93
C GLU A 46 11.82 -4.42 -27.96
N GLU A 47 12.13 -5.28 -26.98
CA GLU A 47 11.19 -5.64 -25.93
C GLU A 47 10.77 -4.41 -25.12
N THR A 48 11.73 -3.57 -24.74
CA THR A 48 11.50 -2.33 -23.97
C THR A 48 10.52 -1.40 -24.69
N GLN A 49 10.72 -1.20 -25.99
CA GLN A 49 9.82 -0.40 -26.82
C GLN A 49 8.43 -1.03 -26.93
N LYS A 50 8.36 -2.34 -27.18
CA LYS A 50 7.09 -3.10 -27.23
C LYS A 50 6.29 -2.95 -25.94
N TYR A 51 6.94 -3.04 -24.78
CA TYR A 51 6.28 -2.92 -23.48
C TYR A 51 5.73 -1.50 -23.26
N ALA A 52 6.50 -0.48 -23.61
CA ALA A 52 6.05 0.90 -23.53
C ALA A 52 4.83 1.16 -24.42
N GLU A 53 4.84 0.68 -25.68
CA GLU A 53 3.72 0.78 -26.61
C GLU A 53 2.48 0.02 -26.13
N THR A 54 2.67 -1.12 -25.49
CA THR A 54 1.58 -1.91 -24.90
C THR A 54 0.93 -1.15 -23.75
N LEU A 55 1.72 -0.63 -22.81
CA LEU A 55 1.19 0.19 -21.73
C LEU A 55 0.52 1.45 -22.25
N ALA A 56 1.13 2.14 -23.21
CA ALA A 56 0.55 3.33 -23.82
C ALA A 56 -0.85 3.06 -24.41
N ALA A 57 -1.03 1.94 -25.11
CA ALA A 57 -2.32 1.54 -25.65
C ALA A 57 -3.35 1.25 -24.53
N MET A 58 -2.94 0.70 -23.40
CA MET A 58 -3.82 0.49 -22.23
C MET A 58 -4.18 1.81 -21.55
N VAL A 59 -3.24 2.74 -21.41
CA VAL A 59 -3.45 4.07 -20.83
C VAL A 59 -4.45 4.91 -21.64
N GLN A 60 -4.47 4.75 -22.95
CA GLN A 60 -5.40 5.45 -23.84
C GLN A 60 -6.88 5.11 -23.60
N ILE A 61 -7.18 4.09 -22.82
CA ILE A 61 -8.55 3.72 -22.49
C ILE A 61 -8.91 4.29 -21.10
N PRO A 62 -9.87 5.24 -20.99
CA PRO A 62 -10.18 5.95 -19.75
C PRO A 62 -11.10 5.14 -18.83
N THR A 63 -10.58 4.10 -18.20
CA THR A 63 -11.32 3.20 -17.30
C THR A 63 -11.56 3.82 -15.93
N VAL A 64 -12.19 4.98 -15.87
CA VAL A 64 -12.47 5.69 -14.62
C VAL A 64 -13.64 5.01 -13.90
N SER A 65 -13.38 4.50 -12.68
CA SER A 65 -14.42 3.95 -11.82
C SER A 65 -15.14 5.06 -11.04
N LYS A 66 -16.45 4.90 -10.84
CA LYS A 66 -17.28 5.84 -10.07
C LYS A 66 -18.26 5.09 -9.18
N ARG A 67 -18.39 5.55 -7.93
CA ARG A 67 -19.34 4.96 -6.99
C ARG A 67 -20.78 5.04 -7.49
N GLY A 68 -21.46 3.88 -7.50
CA GLY A 68 -22.85 3.78 -7.94
C GLY A 68 -23.03 3.65 -9.46
N GLU A 69 -21.97 3.70 -10.24
CA GLU A 69 -21.98 3.40 -11.68
C GLU A 69 -21.47 1.96 -11.92
N ASN A 70 -22.09 1.26 -12.87
CA ASN A 70 -21.71 -0.09 -13.29
C ASN A 70 -21.50 -0.15 -14.82
N ASP A 71 -21.09 0.97 -15.43
CA ASP A 71 -20.77 0.99 -16.85
C ASP A 71 -19.42 0.34 -17.11
N LEU A 72 -19.43 -0.75 -17.87
CA LEU A 72 -18.24 -1.52 -18.23
C LEU A 72 -17.73 -1.20 -19.65
N THR A 73 -18.28 -0.20 -20.33
CA THR A 73 -17.94 0.08 -21.73
C THR A 73 -16.43 0.28 -21.94
N GLU A 74 -15.81 1.17 -21.17
CA GLU A 74 -14.38 1.43 -21.30
C GLU A 74 -13.54 0.23 -20.80
N PHE A 75 -14.00 -0.49 -19.79
CA PHE A 75 -13.33 -1.71 -19.32
C PHE A 75 -13.32 -2.80 -20.41
N ARG A 76 -14.43 -2.96 -21.14
CA ARG A 76 -14.49 -3.92 -22.27
C ARG A 76 -13.59 -3.49 -23.43
N ARG A 77 -13.43 -2.17 -23.66
CA ARG A 77 -12.44 -1.66 -24.61
C ARG A 77 -11.01 -1.96 -24.16
N LEU A 78 -10.69 -1.75 -22.88
CA LEU A 78 -9.37 -2.12 -22.33
C LEU A 78 -9.12 -3.62 -22.48
N GLN A 79 -10.10 -4.47 -22.16
CA GLN A 79 -10.00 -5.91 -22.29
C GLN A 79 -9.84 -6.37 -23.74
N ALA A 80 -10.38 -5.62 -24.73
CA ALA A 80 -10.13 -5.88 -26.14
C ALA A 80 -8.66 -5.57 -26.51
N VAL A 81 -8.11 -4.46 -26.02
CA VAL A 81 -6.68 -4.15 -26.18
C VAL A 81 -5.82 -5.23 -25.53
N MET A 82 -6.16 -5.67 -24.31
CA MET A 82 -5.42 -6.74 -23.62
C MET A 82 -5.43 -8.05 -24.42
N ARG A 83 -6.56 -8.43 -25.04
CA ARG A 83 -6.65 -9.64 -25.89
C ARG A 83 -5.75 -9.54 -27.12
N GLU A 84 -5.64 -8.35 -27.70
CA GLU A 84 -4.75 -8.10 -28.85
C GLU A 84 -3.27 -8.18 -28.45
N ARG A 85 -2.92 -7.60 -27.29
CA ARG A 85 -1.54 -7.47 -26.84
C ARG A 85 -1.00 -8.74 -26.17
N PHE A 86 -1.87 -9.55 -25.55
CA PHE A 86 -1.51 -10.78 -24.82
C PHE A 86 -2.24 -12.00 -25.36
N PRO A 87 -2.06 -12.36 -26.68
CA PRO A 87 -2.86 -13.39 -27.32
C PRO A 87 -2.69 -14.76 -26.69
N HIS A 88 -1.47 -15.14 -26.23
CA HIS A 88 -1.22 -16.45 -25.64
C HIS A 88 -1.90 -16.60 -24.26
N VAL A 89 -1.96 -15.53 -23.48
CA VAL A 89 -2.71 -15.51 -22.20
C VAL A 89 -4.18 -15.85 -22.46
N PHE A 90 -4.83 -15.13 -23.38
CA PHE A 90 -6.26 -15.32 -23.64
C PHE A 90 -6.59 -16.59 -24.45
N GLU A 91 -5.61 -17.18 -25.12
CA GLU A 91 -5.78 -18.46 -25.82
C GLU A 91 -5.61 -19.68 -24.89
N LYS A 92 -4.65 -19.61 -23.96
CA LYS A 92 -4.22 -20.77 -23.17
C LYS A 92 -4.71 -20.77 -21.73
N MET A 93 -4.97 -19.61 -21.13
CA MET A 93 -5.49 -19.54 -19.77
C MET A 93 -7.02 -19.65 -19.74
N GLU A 94 -7.53 -20.33 -18.75
CA GLU A 94 -8.97 -20.48 -18.50
C GLU A 94 -9.52 -19.17 -17.94
N LEU A 95 -10.32 -18.44 -18.72
CA LEU A 95 -10.91 -17.17 -18.32
C LEU A 95 -12.26 -17.36 -17.61
N THR A 96 -12.39 -16.79 -16.43
CA THR A 96 -13.67 -16.55 -15.74
C THR A 96 -13.92 -15.05 -15.67
N ASP A 97 -14.96 -14.56 -16.34
CA ASP A 97 -15.40 -13.16 -16.29
C ASP A 97 -16.40 -12.97 -15.13
N LEU A 98 -16.00 -12.16 -14.17
CA LEU A 98 -16.76 -11.89 -12.94
C LEU A 98 -17.32 -10.46 -12.98
N ASP A 99 -18.20 -10.18 -13.95
CA ASP A 99 -18.78 -8.85 -14.22
C ASP A 99 -17.69 -7.79 -14.47
N GLY A 100 -16.81 -8.07 -15.44
CA GLY A 100 -15.71 -7.19 -15.82
C GLY A 100 -14.40 -7.44 -15.07
N ASN A 101 -14.46 -8.03 -13.87
CA ASN A 101 -13.26 -8.49 -13.19
C ASN A 101 -12.80 -9.81 -13.85
N LEU A 102 -11.56 -9.86 -14.28
CA LEU A 102 -11.04 -11.04 -14.95
C LEU A 102 -10.31 -11.92 -13.94
N LEU A 103 -10.59 -13.22 -13.99
CA LEU A 103 -9.80 -14.24 -13.32
C LEU A 103 -9.36 -15.26 -14.37
N LEU A 104 -8.06 -15.36 -14.61
CA LEU A 104 -7.47 -16.28 -15.57
C LEU A 104 -6.63 -17.31 -14.83
N ARG A 105 -6.71 -18.58 -15.24
CA ARG A 105 -5.98 -19.70 -14.64
C ARG A 105 -5.15 -20.41 -15.70
N LEU A 106 -3.84 -20.51 -15.47
CA LEU A 106 -2.97 -21.48 -16.17
C LEU A 106 -2.81 -22.70 -15.29
N PRO A 107 -3.35 -23.87 -15.70
CA PRO A 107 -3.25 -25.09 -14.90
C PRO A 107 -1.80 -25.54 -14.67
N GLY A 108 -1.48 -25.90 -13.44
CA GLY A 108 -0.19 -26.48 -13.07
C GLY A 108 -0.10 -27.98 -13.30
N LYS A 109 1.12 -28.52 -13.24
CA LYS A 109 1.38 -29.97 -13.38
C LYS A 109 0.82 -30.76 -12.20
N ASP A 110 0.81 -30.22 -11.00
CA ASP A 110 0.27 -30.86 -9.81
C ASP A 110 -1.02 -30.13 -9.35
N PRO A 111 -2.20 -30.72 -9.62
CA PRO A 111 -3.48 -30.12 -9.27
C PRO A 111 -3.77 -30.12 -7.75
N ASN A 112 -2.93 -30.81 -6.94
CA ASN A 112 -3.12 -30.86 -5.49
C ASN A 112 -2.35 -29.75 -4.75
N ARG A 113 -1.48 -29.01 -5.47
CA ARG A 113 -0.78 -27.87 -4.90
C ARG A 113 -1.66 -26.64 -4.93
N ASN A 114 -1.53 -25.83 -3.88
CA ASN A 114 -2.09 -24.48 -3.92
C ASN A 114 -1.44 -23.67 -5.03
N GLY A 115 -2.22 -22.77 -5.63
CA GLY A 115 -1.74 -21.90 -6.69
C GLY A 115 -1.09 -20.62 -6.16
N ILE A 116 -0.56 -19.84 -7.09
CA ILE A 116 -0.13 -18.47 -6.88
C ILE A 116 -1.02 -17.51 -7.68
N LEU A 117 -1.25 -16.32 -7.14
CA LEU A 117 -2.05 -15.28 -7.78
C LEU A 117 -1.23 -14.00 -7.92
N LEU A 118 -1.17 -13.48 -9.14
CA LEU A 118 -0.71 -12.13 -9.45
C LEU A 118 -1.93 -11.26 -9.74
N MET A 119 -1.97 -10.03 -9.23
CA MET A 119 -3.14 -9.19 -9.38
C MET A 119 -2.84 -7.70 -9.42
N GLY A 120 -3.74 -6.98 -10.07
CA GLY A 120 -3.80 -5.54 -10.14
C GLY A 120 -5.20 -5.09 -10.53
N HIS A 121 -5.40 -3.81 -10.81
CA HIS A 121 -6.71 -3.29 -11.19
C HIS A 121 -6.71 -2.59 -12.55
N GLN A 122 -7.87 -2.61 -13.19
CA GLN A 122 -8.11 -2.02 -14.51
C GLN A 122 -8.55 -0.56 -14.40
N ASP A 123 -9.19 -0.19 -13.28
CA ASP A 123 -9.73 1.13 -13.08
C ASP A 123 -8.68 2.16 -12.70
N VAL A 124 -9.06 3.41 -12.82
CA VAL A 124 -8.22 4.57 -12.48
C VAL A 124 -9.08 5.64 -11.81
N VAL A 125 -8.47 6.48 -10.98
CA VAL A 125 -9.14 7.68 -10.43
C VAL A 125 -9.40 8.71 -11.53
N PRO A 126 -10.38 9.64 -11.35
CA PRO A 126 -10.64 10.74 -12.28
C PRO A 126 -9.38 11.58 -12.58
N ALA A 127 -9.32 12.12 -13.78
CA ALA A 127 -8.22 12.95 -14.27
C ALA A 127 -8.67 14.36 -14.71
N ASP A 128 -9.67 14.93 -14.02
CA ASP A 128 -10.35 16.17 -14.40
C ASP A 128 -9.55 17.46 -14.07
N GLY A 129 -8.35 17.31 -13.50
CA GLY A 129 -7.48 18.42 -13.10
C GLY A 129 -6.99 19.28 -14.27
N LYS A 130 -6.81 20.60 -14.04
CA LYS A 130 -6.32 21.55 -15.06
C LYS A 130 -4.80 21.56 -15.24
N ASP A 131 -4.07 20.83 -14.37
CA ASP A 131 -2.61 20.92 -14.29
C ASP A 131 -1.87 19.85 -15.09
N TRP A 132 -2.57 19.13 -15.96
CA TRP A 132 -1.98 18.15 -16.85
C TRP A 132 -1.21 18.81 -17.99
N LYS A 133 0.04 18.43 -18.19
CA LYS A 133 0.89 18.92 -19.30
C LYS A 133 0.46 18.38 -20.68
N HIS A 134 -0.09 17.18 -20.69
CA HIS A 134 -0.63 16.48 -21.85
C HIS A 134 -1.99 15.91 -21.51
N ASP A 135 -2.75 15.45 -22.49
CA ASP A 135 -3.99 14.73 -22.24
C ASP A 135 -3.71 13.53 -21.31
N PRO A 136 -4.42 13.39 -20.18
CA PRO A 136 -4.18 12.32 -19.20
C PRO A 136 -4.35 10.91 -19.76
N PHE A 137 -5.03 10.77 -20.89
CA PHE A 137 -5.22 9.48 -21.57
C PHE A 137 -4.51 9.44 -22.94
N SER A 138 -3.48 10.26 -23.15
CA SER A 138 -2.70 10.26 -24.39
C SER A 138 -1.86 9.00 -24.58
N GLY A 139 -1.39 8.38 -23.50
CA GLY A 139 -0.40 7.30 -23.58
C GLY A 139 0.90 7.78 -24.27
N LEU A 140 1.25 9.06 -24.11
CA LEU A 140 2.43 9.64 -24.75
C LEU A 140 3.71 8.97 -24.25
N ILE A 141 4.55 8.50 -25.19
CA ILE A 141 5.89 8.00 -24.89
C ILE A 141 6.87 9.09 -25.29
N GLU A 142 7.52 9.70 -24.32
CA GLU A 142 8.50 10.76 -24.55
C GLU A 142 9.55 10.77 -23.43
N ASN A 143 10.82 11.05 -23.76
CA ASN A 143 11.92 11.14 -22.81
C ASN A 143 12.03 9.91 -21.87
N ASP A 144 11.92 8.72 -22.44
CA ASP A 144 11.97 7.42 -21.74
C ASP A 144 10.90 7.25 -20.64
N VAL A 145 9.75 7.93 -20.76
CA VAL A 145 8.59 7.70 -19.89
C VAL A 145 7.32 7.46 -20.70
N VAL A 146 6.40 6.67 -20.14
CA VAL A 146 5.00 6.60 -20.57
C VAL A 146 4.20 7.54 -19.67
N PHE A 147 3.50 8.48 -20.30
CA PHE A 147 2.71 9.50 -19.62
C PHE A 147 1.22 9.15 -19.65
N GLY A 148 0.56 9.30 -18.53
CA GLY A 148 -0.90 9.28 -18.45
C GLY A 148 -1.46 8.68 -17.16
N ARG A 149 -2.74 8.90 -16.91
CA ARG A 149 -3.48 8.34 -15.76
C ARG A 149 -3.53 6.82 -15.83
N GLY A 150 -3.11 6.16 -14.76
CA GLY A 150 -2.99 4.70 -14.69
C GLY A 150 -1.66 4.16 -15.23
N ALA A 151 -0.75 5.04 -15.69
CA ALA A 151 0.57 4.60 -16.12
C ALA A 151 1.37 3.97 -14.97
N MET A 152 1.19 4.46 -13.74
CA MET A 152 1.81 3.93 -12.52
C MET A 152 0.80 3.16 -11.66
N ASP A 153 -0.42 3.66 -11.50
CA ASP A 153 -1.46 3.12 -10.64
C ASP A 153 -2.70 2.68 -11.43
N CYS A 154 -2.88 1.36 -11.76
CA CYS A 154 -1.81 0.37 -11.74
C CYS A 154 -1.79 -0.46 -13.04
N LYS A 155 -2.15 0.16 -14.21
CA LYS A 155 -2.13 -0.53 -15.51
C LYS A 155 -0.73 -1.05 -15.87
N CYS A 156 0.35 -0.44 -15.34
CA CYS A 156 1.71 -0.95 -15.50
C CYS A 156 1.88 -2.33 -14.86
N THR A 157 1.32 -2.56 -13.68
CA THR A 157 1.34 -3.86 -12.99
C THR A 157 0.58 -4.90 -13.80
N VAL A 158 -0.66 -4.60 -14.19
CA VAL A 158 -1.48 -5.49 -15.04
C VAL A 158 -0.75 -5.81 -16.35
N MET A 159 -0.19 -4.78 -17.02
CA MET A 159 0.56 -4.97 -18.25
C MET A 159 1.77 -5.88 -18.04
N ALA A 160 2.57 -5.65 -16.99
CA ALA A 160 3.78 -6.41 -16.74
C ALA A 160 3.51 -7.88 -16.39
N GLU A 161 2.48 -8.15 -15.60
CA GLU A 161 2.03 -9.50 -15.24
C GLU A 161 1.55 -10.27 -16.47
N PHE A 162 0.66 -9.64 -17.27
CA PHE A 162 0.12 -10.27 -18.48
C PHE A 162 1.20 -10.48 -19.54
N GLN A 163 2.11 -9.52 -19.73
CA GLN A 163 3.22 -9.63 -20.69
C GLN A 163 4.18 -10.76 -20.28
N ALA A 164 4.52 -10.86 -18.99
CA ALA A 164 5.37 -11.92 -18.48
C ALA A 164 4.74 -13.30 -18.71
N MET A 165 3.45 -13.44 -18.45
CA MET A 165 2.72 -14.70 -18.67
C MET A 165 2.57 -15.01 -20.17
N ASP A 166 2.29 -14.01 -21.01
CA ASP A 166 2.18 -14.20 -22.45
C ASP A 166 3.49 -14.76 -23.05
N GLU A 167 4.63 -14.20 -22.62
CA GLU A 167 5.95 -14.68 -23.05
C GLU A 167 6.27 -16.08 -22.52
N LEU A 168 5.99 -16.38 -21.27
CA LEU A 168 6.21 -17.70 -20.69
C LEU A 168 5.38 -18.76 -21.41
N ILE A 169 4.11 -18.48 -21.69
CA ILE A 169 3.22 -19.39 -22.42
C ILE A 169 3.73 -19.58 -23.86
N ALA A 170 4.15 -18.52 -24.54
CA ALA A 170 4.75 -18.60 -25.88
C ALA A 170 6.04 -19.46 -25.91
N GLU A 171 6.82 -19.45 -24.82
CA GLU A 171 8.01 -20.28 -24.63
C GLU A 171 7.67 -21.76 -24.28
N GLY A 172 6.40 -22.10 -24.12
CA GLY A 172 5.95 -23.44 -23.74
C GLY A 172 6.12 -23.75 -22.25
N TYR A 173 6.09 -22.73 -21.40
CA TYR A 173 6.20 -22.89 -19.94
C TYR A 173 4.99 -23.63 -19.38
N GLU A 174 5.25 -24.64 -18.55
CA GLU A 174 4.27 -25.39 -17.80
C GLU A 174 4.55 -25.24 -16.29
N PRO A 175 3.71 -24.52 -15.53
CA PRO A 175 3.96 -24.24 -14.13
C PRO A 175 3.83 -25.50 -13.24
N PRO A 176 4.55 -25.55 -12.10
CA PRO A 176 4.42 -26.66 -11.16
C PRO A 176 3.10 -26.68 -10.39
N CYS A 177 2.49 -25.51 -10.16
CA CYS A 177 1.18 -25.30 -9.54
C CYS A 177 0.36 -24.34 -10.40
N ASP A 178 -0.93 -24.21 -10.10
CA ASP A 178 -1.80 -23.27 -10.81
C ASP A 178 -1.27 -21.83 -10.68
N VAL A 179 -1.22 -21.10 -11.80
CA VAL A 179 -0.91 -19.67 -11.82
C VAL A 179 -2.16 -18.91 -12.22
N TYR A 180 -2.56 -17.97 -11.36
CA TYR A 180 -3.72 -17.12 -11.60
C TYR A 180 -3.29 -15.69 -11.89
N LEU A 181 -4.02 -15.03 -12.82
CA LEU A 181 -4.03 -13.58 -12.98
C LEU A 181 -5.41 -13.07 -12.60
N SER A 182 -5.48 -12.01 -11.81
CA SER A 182 -6.76 -11.36 -11.46
C SER A 182 -6.69 -9.86 -11.68
N THR A 183 -7.72 -9.29 -12.30
CA THR A 183 -7.83 -7.83 -12.42
C THR A 183 -9.21 -7.36 -12.02
N SER A 184 -9.29 -6.38 -11.13
CA SER A 184 -10.55 -5.74 -10.71
C SER A 184 -10.88 -4.50 -11.53
N VAL A 185 -12.15 -4.06 -11.48
CA VAL A 185 -12.65 -2.87 -12.20
C VAL A 185 -13.06 -1.74 -11.25
N ASN A 186 -12.83 -1.87 -9.95
CA ASN A 186 -13.34 -0.93 -8.95
C ASN A 186 -12.54 -0.90 -7.65
N GLU A 187 -11.22 -1.10 -7.74
CA GLU A 187 -10.29 -0.99 -6.61
C GLU A 187 -10.32 0.42 -6.02
N GLU A 188 -10.16 1.44 -6.87
CA GLU A 188 -10.04 2.86 -6.55
C GLU A 188 -11.24 3.43 -5.78
N ILE A 189 -12.35 2.77 -5.86
CA ILE A 189 -13.57 3.12 -5.11
C ILE A 189 -13.88 2.13 -3.97
N SER A 190 -12.95 1.22 -3.67
CA SER A 190 -13.13 0.12 -2.70
C SER A 190 -14.38 -0.71 -3.03
N GLY A 191 -14.57 -1.03 -4.30
CA GLY A 191 -15.73 -1.77 -4.82
C GLY A 191 -15.73 -3.24 -4.45
N GLY A 192 -16.79 -3.94 -4.85
CA GLY A 192 -17.00 -5.36 -4.55
C GLY A 192 -16.46 -6.32 -5.62
N GLY A 193 -15.63 -5.84 -6.56
CA GLY A 193 -15.16 -6.64 -7.69
C GLY A 193 -14.35 -7.85 -7.28
N VAL A 194 -13.31 -7.60 -6.51
CA VAL A 194 -12.38 -8.66 -6.08
C VAL A 194 -13.03 -9.70 -5.16
N GLN A 195 -14.07 -9.34 -4.40
CA GLN A 195 -14.80 -10.31 -3.56
C GLN A 195 -15.44 -11.43 -4.39
N LYS A 196 -15.75 -11.19 -5.68
CA LYS A 196 -16.26 -12.24 -6.58
C LYS A 196 -15.19 -13.28 -6.89
N ALA A 197 -13.94 -12.84 -7.08
CA ALA A 197 -12.81 -13.77 -7.23
C ALA A 197 -12.57 -14.57 -5.94
N VAL A 198 -12.58 -13.93 -4.78
CA VAL A 198 -12.48 -14.63 -3.48
C VAL A 198 -13.62 -15.63 -3.28
N ALA A 199 -14.85 -15.28 -3.66
CA ALA A 199 -15.98 -16.19 -3.61
C ALA A 199 -15.77 -17.43 -4.52
N TYR A 200 -15.25 -17.21 -5.74
CA TYR A 200 -14.88 -18.31 -6.65
C TYR A 200 -13.91 -19.31 -5.99
N PHE A 201 -12.83 -18.83 -5.36
CA PHE A 201 -11.88 -19.70 -4.65
C PHE A 201 -12.54 -20.47 -3.51
N LYS A 202 -13.39 -19.81 -2.72
CA LYS A 202 -14.12 -20.46 -1.60
C LYS A 202 -15.10 -21.52 -2.09
N GLU A 203 -15.88 -21.24 -3.13
CA GLU A 203 -16.86 -22.17 -3.71
C GLU A 203 -16.20 -23.40 -4.32
N LYS A 204 -15.01 -23.24 -4.89
CA LYS A 204 -14.21 -24.34 -5.44
C LYS A 204 -13.37 -25.06 -4.40
N GLY A 205 -13.32 -24.57 -3.14
CA GLY A 205 -12.44 -25.12 -2.10
C GLY A 205 -10.95 -24.94 -2.40
N LEU A 206 -10.58 -23.97 -3.23
CA LEU A 206 -9.21 -23.68 -3.63
C LEU A 206 -8.53 -22.74 -2.62
N ARG A 207 -7.23 -22.92 -2.45
CA ARG A 207 -6.38 -22.03 -1.67
C ARG A 207 -5.17 -21.59 -2.50
N LEU A 208 -4.57 -20.49 -2.07
CA LEU A 208 -3.37 -19.93 -2.66
C LEU A 208 -2.23 -19.99 -1.63
N ASP A 209 -1.03 -20.32 -2.09
CA ASP A 209 0.19 -20.19 -1.28
C ASP A 209 0.61 -18.72 -1.21
N LEU A 210 0.49 -18.01 -2.33
CA LEU A 210 0.85 -16.61 -2.43
C LEU A 210 -0.17 -15.83 -3.26
N CYS A 211 -0.49 -14.62 -2.80
CA CYS A 211 -1.15 -13.57 -3.56
C CYS A 211 -0.22 -12.35 -3.60
N MET A 212 0.14 -11.87 -4.77
CA MET A 212 0.95 -10.67 -4.96
C MET A 212 0.16 -9.60 -5.71
N ASP A 213 0.03 -8.45 -5.09
CA ASP A 213 -0.69 -7.29 -5.58
C ASP A 213 0.26 -6.09 -5.68
N GLU A 214 -0.22 -4.99 -6.18
CA GLU A 214 0.43 -3.68 -6.14
C GLU A 214 0.69 -3.19 -4.70
N GLY A 215 1.16 -1.95 -4.55
CA GLY A 215 1.20 -1.16 -3.30
C GLY A 215 2.56 -1.02 -2.65
N GLY A 216 3.46 -1.99 -2.76
CA GLY A 216 4.87 -1.82 -2.44
C GLY A 216 5.66 -1.41 -3.67
N ALA A 217 6.85 -0.84 -3.50
CA ALA A 217 7.68 -0.38 -4.62
C ALA A 217 9.16 -0.33 -4.27
N ILE A 218 9.98 -0.07 -5.28
CA ILE A 218 11.42 0.14 -5.11
C ILE A 218 11.70 1.64 -5.12
N MET A 219 12.06 2.21 -3.96
CA MET A 219 12.23 3.65 -3.79
C MET A 219 13.60 4.03 -3.24
N HIS A 220 14.15 5.14 -3.71
CA HIS A 220 15.34 5.74 -3.11
C HIS A 220 14.95 6.76 -2.05
N GLY A 221 15.71 6.79 -0.94
CA GLY A 221 15.46 7.77 0.13
C GLY A 221 14.19 7.55 0.94
N MET A 222 13.60 6.35 0.89
CA MET A 222 12.41 5.99 1.67
C MET A 222 12.61 6.18 3.18
N LEU A 223 13.79 5.84 3.67
CA LEU A 223 14.17 6.05 5.07
C LEU A 223 15.47 6.87 5.14
N PRO A 224 15.54 7.88 6.05
CA PRO A 224 16.74 8.67 6.23
C PRO A 224 17.94 7.79 6.60
N GLY A 225 19.06 7.96 5.90
CA GLY A 225 20.29 7.19 6.15
C GLY A 225 20.34 5.82 5.47
N MET A 226 19.45 5.54 4.52
CA MET A 226 19.50 4.37 3.65
C MET A 226 20.07 4.77 2.28
N PRO A 227 21.32 4.42 1.96
CA PRO A 227 21.99 4.84 0.73
C PRO A 227 21.66 3.98 -0.49
N VAL A 228 20.94 2.86 -0.31
CA VAL A 228 20.53 1.96 -1.37
C VAL A 228 19.03 2.14 -1.69
N TRP A 229 18.59 1.59 -2.82
CA TRP A 229 17.17 1.46 -3.11
C TRP A 229 16.49 0.57 -2.08
N ALA A 230 15.32 0.93 -1.62
CA ALA A 230 14.47 0.15 -0.73
C ALA A 230 13.38 -0.55 -1.53
N ALA A 231 13.45 -1.87 -1.64
CA ALA A 231 12.34 -2.68 -2.15
C ALA A 231 11.39 -2.96 -0.99
N ALA A 232 10.38 -2.11 -0.86
CA ALA A 232 9.39 -2.18 0.21
C ALA A 232 8.32 -3.20 -0.14
N VAL A 233 8.31 -4.34 0.52
CA VAL A 233 7.29 -5.37 0.37
C VAL A 233 6.20 -5.16 1.42
N GLY A 234 5.01 -4.76 0.99
CA GLY A 234 3.85 -4.57 1.86
C GLY A 234 3.38 -5.91 2.43
N VAL A 235 3.52 -6.07 3.75
CA VAL A 235 3.16 -7.32 4.46
C VAL A 235 1.93 -7.15 5.35
N LEU A 236 1.52 -5.92 5.58
CA LEU A 236 0.36 -5.54 6.38
C LEU A 236 -0.17 -4.19 5.90
N GLU A 237 -1.48 -4.06 5.80
CA GLU A 237 -2.18 -2.81 5.52
C GLU A 237 -2.85 -2.27 6.78
N LYS A 238 -2.83 -0.95 6.96
CA LYS A 238 -3.62 -0.32 8.02
C LYS A 238 -5.11 -0.52 7.79
N GLY A 239 -5.88 -0.44 8.87
CA GLY A 239 -7.33 -0.46 8.81
C GLY A 239 -7.89 0.82 8.18
N TYR A 240 -9.20 0.84 8.00
CA TYR A 240 -9.93 1.95 7.41
C TYR A 240 -11.23 2.19 8.17
N ILE A 241 -11.46 3.42 8.64
CA ILE A 241 -12.70 3.80 9.31
C ILE A 241 -13.14 5.15 8.79
N ASP A 242 -14.41 5.26 8.39
CA ASP A 242 -15.09 6.55 8.19
C ASP A 242 -16.16 6.72 9.26
N VAL A 243 -16.10 7.86 9.96
CA VAL A 243 -17.07 8.23 10.99
C VAL A 243 -17.62 9.61 10.69
N LYS A 244 -18.93 9.72 10.59
CA LYS A 244 -19.63 10.99 10.57
C LYS A 244 -19.93 11.42 12.00
N ILE A 245 -19.35 12.53 12.43
CA ILE A 245 -19.53 13.11 13.76
C ILE A 245 -20.50 14.28 13.63
N LYS A 246 -21.62 14.20 14.35
CA LYS A 246 -22.76 15.11 14.26
C LYS A 246 -22.92 15.93 15.54
N ALA A 247 -23.22 17.19 15.38
CA ALA A 247 -23.67 18.09 16.44
C ALA A 247 -25.09 18.52 16.16
N LYS A 248 -26.01 18.26 17.06
CA LYS A 248 -27.42 18.70 16.97
C LYS A 248 -27.63 19.98 17.76
N GLY A 249 -28.52 20.85 17.30
CA GLY A 249 -28.91 22.10 17.95
C GLY A 249 -30.37 22.43 17.68
N SER A 250 -30.80 23.59 18.15
CA SER A 250 -32.18 24.07 17.97
C SER A 250 -32.39 24.84 16.65
N GLY A 251 -31.33 25.05 15.87
CA GLY A 251 -31.40 25.97 14.75
C GLY A 251 -31.68 27.43 15.20
N GLY A 252 -31.96 28.30 14.24
CA GLY A 252 -32.42 29.64 14.53
C GLY A 252 -31.79 30.75 13.70
N HIS A 253 -32.15 32.00 14.02
CA HIS A 253 -31.67 33.16 13.32
C HIS A 253 -30.28 33.60 13.84
N SER A 254 -29.36 33.89 12.95
CA SER A 254 -27.95 34.18 13.30
C SER A 254 -27.75 35.45 14.10
N SER A 255 -28.74 36.37 14.15
CA SER A 255 -28.65 37.62 14.93
C SER A 255 -28.80 37.44 16.44
N THR A 256 -29.36 36.33 16.89
CA THR A 256 -29.58 36.01 18.31
C THR A 256 -29.06 34.61 18.65
N PRO A 257 -27.72 34.34 18.47
CA PRO A 257 -27.19 33.03 18.56
C PRO A 257 -27.12 32.53 20.01
N PRO A 258 -27.50 31.25 20.26
CA PRO A 258 -27.18 30.61 21.54
C PRO A 258 -25.66 30.36 21.64
N LYS A 259 -25.19 30.10 22.86
CA LYS A 259 -23.82 29.62 23.06
C LYS A 259 -23.73 28.16 22.61
N ASN A 260 -22.52 27.71 22.20
CA ASN A 260 -22.22 26.35 21.84
C ASN A 260 -23.08 25.81 20.70
N THR A 261 -23.17 26.60 19.61
CA THR A 261 -23.85 26.16 18.36
C THR A 261 -23.20 24.87 17.82
N PRO A 262 -23.89 24.08 16.99
CA PRO A 262 -23.36 22.84 16.41
C PRO A 262 -21.96 23.01 15.80
N ILE A 263 -21.75 24.05 14.99
CA ILE A 263 -20.46 24.33 14.36
C ILE A 263 -19.38 24.65 15.41
N ALA A 264 -19.72 25.41 16.46
CA ALA A 264 -18.75 25.76 17.51
C ALA A 264 -18.28 24.54 18.31
N ARG A 265 -19.19 23.60 18.62
CA ARG A 265 -18.83 22.32 19.29
C ARG A 265 -17.96 21.44 18.43
N LEU A 266 -18.30 21.27 17.13
CA LEU A 266 -17.48 20.53 16.18
C LEU A 266 -16.08 21.14 16.03
N SER A 267 -15.99 22.47 15.89
CA SER A 267 -14.70 23.16 15.77
C SER A 267 -13.82 22.96 17.00
N ALA A 268 -14.40 23.00 18.21
CA ALA A 268 -13.68 22.74 19.45
C ALA A 268 -13.19 21.29 19.54
N PHE A 269 -14.03 20.33 19.14
CA PHE A 269 -13.68 18.91 19.07
C PHE A 269 -12.54 18.66 18.08
N VAL A 270 -12.66 19.16 16.83
CA VAL A 270 -11.62 19.01 15.79
C VAL A 270 -10.31 19.60 16.31
N THR A 271 -10.34 20.81 16.88
CA THR A 271 -9.14 21.47 17.43
C THR A 271 -8.51 20.66 18.56
N GLU A 272 -9.30 20.05 19.45
CA GLU A 272 -8.75 19.20 20.52
C GLU A 272 -8.12 17.94 19.96
N MET A 273 -8.76 17.28 18.99
CA MET A 273 -8.24 16.07 18.34
C MET A 273 -6.91 16.34 17.64
N GLU A 274 -6.85 17.35 16.78
CA GLU A 274 -5.66 17.76 16.05
C GLU A 274 -4.49 18.15 16.99
N LYS A 275 -4.80 18.77 18.13
CA LYS A 275 -3.79 19.19 19.08
C LYS A 275 -3.24 18.05 19.93
N LYS A 276 -4.07 17.06 20.26
CA LYS A 276 -3.71 16.00 21.21
C LYS A 276 -3.18 14.73 20.59
N HIS A 277 -3.56 14.42 19.35
CA HIS A 277 -3.26 13.14 18.71
C HIS A 277 -3.45 11.96 19.68
N PRO A 278 -4.71 11.66 20.08
CA PRO A 278 -4.97 10.87 21.29
C PRO A 278 -4.76 9.36 21.13
N PHE A 279 -4.33 8.90 19.94
CA PHE A 279 -4.17 7.49 19.66
C PHE A 279 -2.87 6.92 20.22
N LYS A 280 -2.88 5.61 20.46
CA LYS A 280 -1.75 4.90 21.08
C LYS A 280 -0.56 4.87 20.13
N VAL A 281 0.62 5.25 20.62
CA VAL A 281 1.89 5.11 19.90
C VAL A 281 2.58 3.82 20.34
N ALA A 282 2.84 2.92 19.39
CA ALA A 282 3.53 1.66 19.66
C ALA A 282 4.40 1.24 18.45
N ILE A 283 5.51 0.57 18.72
CA ILE A 283 6.26 -0.16 17.69
C ILE A 283 5.71 -1.58 17.71
N SER A 284 4.93 -1.91 16.70
CA SER A 284 4.33 -3.22 16.54
C SER A 284 5.34 -4.26 16.06
N PRO A 285 5.03 -5.56 16.10
CA PRO A 285 5.91 -6.60 15.55
C PRO A 285 6.28 -6.36 14.09
N THR A 286 5.33 -5.94 13.24
CA THR A 286 5.57 -5.62 11.83
C THR A 286 6.50 -4.43 11.66
N VAL A 287 6.27 -3.35 12.40
CA VAL A 287 7.13 -2.15 12.36
C VAL A 287 8.53 -2.46 12.90
N LYS A 288 8.63 -3.29 13.94
CA LYS A 288 9.92 -3.77 14.43
C LYS A 288 10.67 -4.53 13.34
N ALA A 289 10.03 -5.49 12.67
CA ALA A 289 10.64 -6.25 11.58
C ALA A 289 11.06 -5.35 10.41
N MET A 290 10.24 -4.33 10.07
CA MET A 290 10.57 -3.32 9.06
C MET A 290 11.85 -2.56 9.42
N PHE A 291 11.98 -2.08 10.65
CA PHE A 291 13.16 -1.34 11.10
C PHE A 291 14.41 -2.22 11.20
N GLU A 292 14.27 -3.43 11.74
CA GLU A 292 15.37 -4.40 11.83
C GLU A 292 15.84 -4.86 10.45
N GLY A 293 14.91 -5.09 9.51
CA GLY A 293 15.22 -5.41 8.11
C GLY A 293 15.93 -4.25 7.41
N ALA A 294 15.45 -3.03 7.59
CA ALA A 294 16.08 -1.83 7.02
C ALA A 294 17.48 -1.57 7.61
N ALA A 295 17.72 -1.91 8.88
CA ALA A 295 18.99 -1.65 9.56
C ALA A 295 20.20 -2.22 8.83
N ALA A 296 20.06 -3.35 8.12
CA ALA A 296 21.13 -3.96 7.34
C ALA A 296 21.67 -3.01 6.25
N TYR A 297 20.82 -2.18 5.68
CA TYR A 297 21.11 -1.28 4.56
C TYR A 297 21.40 0.16 4.99
N MET A 298 21.37 0.45 6.29
CA MET A 298 21.53 1.79 6.84
C MET A 298 22.97 2.18 7.10
N THR A 299 23.24 3.49 7.17
CA THR A 299 24.48 4.03 7.75
C THR A 299 24.62 3.60 9.22
N PHE A 300 25.86 3.55 9.75
CA PHE A 300 26.13 3.02 11.09
C PHE A 300 25.26 3.66 12.20
N PRO A 301 25.08 4.99 12.29
CA PRO A 301 24.22 5.57 13.34
C PRO A 301 22.78 5.11 13.27
N MET A 302 22.19 5.05 12.06
CA MET A 302 20.83 4.57 11.86
C MET A 302 20.71 3.07 12.08
N ARG A 303 21.71 2.28 11.68
CA ARG A 303 21.82 0.85 11.97
C ARG A 303 21.86 0.58 13.47
N MET A 304 22.62 1.38 14.22
CA MET A 304 22.66 1.30 15.67
C MET A 304 21.28 1.58 16.28
N LEU A 305 20.56 2.58 15.78
CA LEU A 305 19.25 2.98 16.28
C LEU A 305 18.17 1.94 15.93
N LEU A 306 18.03 1.60 14.64
CA LEU A 306 16.95 0.74 14.14
C LEU A 306 17.21 -0.75 14.34
N GLY A 307 18.47 -1.18 14.37
CA GLY A 307 18.87 -2.56 14.68
C GLY A 307 18.79 -2.91 16.17
N ASN A 308 18.51 -1.94 17.06
CA ASN A 308 18.46 -2.14 18.51
C ASN A 308 17.15 -1.57 19.11
N ILE A 309 16.01 -1.98 18.56
CA ILE A 309 14.68 -1.54 19.03
C ILE A 309 14.46 -1.86 20.52
N TRP A 310 15.09 -2.93 21.04
CA TRP A 310 15.03 -3.27 22.46
C TRP A 310 15.56 -2.14 23.37
N LEU A 311 16.57 -1.39 22.93
CA LEU A 311 17.16 -0.27 23.67
C LEU A 311 16.50 1.07 23.29
N PHE A 312 16.35 1.34 21.98
CA PHE A 312 15.92 2.64 21.47
C PHE A 312 14.41 2.73 21.22
N GLY A 313 13.65 1.64 21.35
CA GLY A 313 12.21 1.64 21.16
C GLY A 313 11.45 2.70 21.94
N PRO A 314 11.71 2.91 23.25
CA PRO A 314 11.06 4.00 24.01
C PRO A 314 11.35 5.39 23.46
N LEU A 315 12.57 5.65 22.99
CA LEU A 315 12.96 6.90 22.37
C LEU A 315 12.26 7.08 21.01
N LEU A 316 12.23 6.05 20.18
CA LEU A 316 11.59 6.06 18.86
C LEU A 316 10.07 6.34 18.96
N LYS A 317 9.37 5.79 19.94
CA LYS A 317 7.95 6.09 20.19
C LYS A 317 7.69 7.58 20.43
N VAL A 318 8.64 8.31 21.00
CA VAL A 318 8.51 9.74 21.27
C VAL A 318 8.93 10.58 20.06
N LEU A 319 9.92 10.12 19.31
CA LEU A 319 10.50 10.87 18.20
C LEU A 319 9.70 10.72 16.91
N LEU A 320 9.34 9.48 16.51
CA LEU A 320 8.72 9.20 15.21
C LEU A 320 7.48 10.05 14.91
N PRO A 321 6.52 10.23 15.86
CA PRO A 321 5.36 11.09 15.60
C PRO A 321 5.70 12.58 15.39
N LYS A 322 6.92 13.00 15.76
CA LYS A 322 7.38 14.40 15.64
C LYS A 322 8.25 14.64 14.41
N VAL A 323 8.78 13.58 13.79
CA VAL A 323 9.69 13.70 12.64
C VAL A 323 8.91 14.03 11.37
N SER A 324 7.84 13.29 11.10
CA SER A 324 6.96 13.51 9.95
C SER A 324 5.64 12.75 10.11
N PRO A 325 4.56 13.16 9.40
CA PRO A 325 3.31 12.39 9.32
C PRO A 325 3.51 10.96 8.82
N PHE A 326 4.45 10.76 7.91
CA PHE A 326 4.79 9.43 7.39
C PHE A 326 5.40 8.53 8.48
N ALA A 327 6.31 9.05 9.30
CA ALA A 327 6.90 8.30 10.42
C ALA A 327 5.86 8.03 11.53
N GLU A 328 4.93 8.96 11.78
CA GLU A 328 3.82 8.75 12.71
C GLU A 328 2.89 7.63 12.23
N ALA A 329 2.62 7.55 10.93
CA ALA A 329 1.73 6.54 10.35
C ALA A 329 2.19 5.10 10.62
N PHE A 330 3.48 4.85 10.84
CA PHE A 330 3.97 3.52 11.21
C PHE A 330 3.66 3.14 12.66
N VAL A 331 3.62 4.10 13.57
CA VAL A 331 3.60 3.83 15.01
C VAL A 331 2.29 4.24 15.69
N SER A 332 1.34 4.85 14.97
CA SER A 332 0.06 5.28 15.52
C SER A 332 -1.10 5.06 14.56
N THR A 333 -2.32 5.00 15.11
CA THR A 333 -3.53 5.24 14.32
C THR A 333 -3.53 6.69 13.85
N THR A 334 -3.56 6.91 12.53
CA THR A 334 -3.66 8.25 11.95
C THR A 334 -5.12 8.60 11.70
N PHE A 335 -5.44 9.90 11.67
CA PHE A 335 -6.78 10.40 11.40
C PHE A 335 -6.72 11.73 10.64
N CYS A 336 -7.78 12.03 9.91
CA CYS A 336 -7.96 13.29 9.20
C CYS A 336 -9.44 13.62 9.08
N PHE A 337 -9.79 14.89 9.24
CA PHE A 337 -11.15 15.38 8.98
C PHE A 337 -11.24 15.80 7.51
N THR A 338 -12.04 15.08 6.73
CA THR A 338 -12.05 15.19 5.26
C THR A 338 -13.27 15.91 4.70
N MET A 339 -14.39 15.91 5.43
CA MET A 339 -15.62 16.56 5.00
C MET A 339 -16.28 17.30 6.14
N SER A 340 -17.04 18.36 5.83
CA SER A 340 -17.87 19.09 6.80
C SER A 340 -19.14 19.63 6.14
N GLY A 341 -20.16 19.84 6.94
CA GLY A 341 -21.41 20.44 6.48
C GLY A 341 -22.23 21.03 7.63
N GLY A 342 -23.21 21.86 7.26
CA GLY A 342 -24.07 22.56 8.21
C GLY A 342 -25.17 23.29 7.44
N SER A 343 -25.46 24.57 7.83
CA SER A 343 -26.45 25.38 7.14
C SER A 343 -26.03 25.72 5.70
N THR A 344 -27.01 25.79 4.80
CA THR A 344 -26.85 26.27 3.42
C THR A 344 -27.05 27.77 3.27
N ALA A 345 -27.43 28.48 4.35
CA ALA A 345 -27.66 29.92 4.35
C ALA A 345 -26.88 30.61 5.48
N ALA A 346 -26.21 31.72 5.16
CA ALA A 346 -25.33 32.42 6.08
C ALA A 346 -26.02 33.02 7.33
N ASN A 347 -27.33 33.30 7.24
CA ASN A 347 -28.13 33.88 8.31
C ASN A 347 -28.94 32.85 9.13
N VAL A 348 -28.66 31.56 8.93
CA VAL A 348 -29.35 30.43 9.60
C VAL A 348 -28.35 29.61 10.43
N ILE A 349 -28.62 29.47 11.72
CA ILE A 349 -27.90 28.54 12.59
C ILE A 349 -28.40 27.14 12.26
N PRO A 350 -27.55 26.18 11.90
CA PRO A 350 -27.97 24.83 11.58
C PRO A 350 -28.55 24.12 12.83
N ASP A 351 -29.58 23.32 12.61
CA ASP A 351 -30.10 22.36 13.59
C ASP A 351 -29.22 21.11 13.69
N GLU A 352 -28.50 20.79 12.62
CA GLU A 352 -27.43 19.78 12.60
C GLU A 352 -26.23 20.30 11.79
N ALA A 353 -25.03 20.05 12.32
CA ALA A 353 -23.79 20.17 11.57
C ALA A 353 -22.96 18.90 11.75
N TYR A 354 -22.04 18.61 10.82
CA TYR A 354 -21.21 17.42 10.88
C TYR A 354 -19.80 17.64 10.33
N VAL A 355 -18.92 16.76 10.76
CA VAL A 355 -17.63 16.50 10.11
C VAL A 355 -17.47 15.00 9.86
N VAL A 356 -16.74 14.62 8.83
CA VAL A 356 -16.35 13.22 8.58
C VAL A 356 -14.88 13.06 8.92
N CYS A 357 -14.58 12.09 9.77
CA CYS A 357 -13.24 11.72 10.15
C CYS A 357 -12.89 10.38 9.50
N ASN A 358 -11.83 10.35 8.69
CA ASN A 358 -11.20 9.13 8.21
C ASN A 358 -10.09 8.74 9.18
N LEU A 359 -10.11 7.49 9.68
CA LEU A 359 -9.05 6.96 10.52
C LEU A 359 -8.39 5.76 9.85
N ARG A 360 -7.10 5.58 10.10
CA ARG A 360 -6.32 4.44 9.64
C ARG A 360 -5.75 3.68 10.85
N PRO A 361 -6.53 2.75 11.43
CA PRO A 361 -6.08 1.94 12.57
C PRO A 361 -4.85 1.12 12.23
N SER A 362 -3.94 0.99 13.20
CA SER A 362 -2.79 0.12 13.11
C SER A 362 -3.07 -1.23 13.79
N GLU A 363 -2.21 -2.23 13.59
CA GLU A 363 -2.37 -3.56 14.18
C GLU A 363 -2.41 -3.57 15.72
N HIS A 364 -1.75 -2.59 16.37
CA HIS A 364 -1.68 -2.48 17.84
C HIS A 364 -2.84 -1.72 18.48
N GLN A 365 -3.74 -1.16 17.67
CA GLN A 365 -4.97 -0.48 18.10
C GLN A 365 -6.04 -0.69 17.03
N ASN A 366 -6.89 -1.69 17.23
CA ASN A 366 -7.89 -2.09 16.25
C ASN A 366 -9.00 -1.02 16.04
N ALA A 367 -9.92 -1.29 15.12
CA ALA A 367 -10.99 -0.37 14.78
C ALA A 367 -11.89 -0.02 15.98
N GLU A 368 -12.27 -1.03 16.78
CA GLU A 368 -13.12 -0.83 17.95
C GLU A 368 -12.43 0.06 19.01
N GLU A 369 -11.15 -0.22 19.29
CA GLU A 369 -10.36 0.57 20.24
C GLU A 369 -10.18 2.01 19.74
N SER A 370 -9.95 2.20 18.45
CA SER A 370 -9.82 3.53 17.82
C SER A 370 -11.13 4.31 17.90
N LEU A 371 -12.26 3.67 17.63
CA LEU A 371 -13.60 4.26 17.79
C LEU A 371 -13.91 4.64 19.23
N LYS A 372 -13.51 3.82 20.21
CA LYS A 372 -13.65 4.15 21.66
C LYS A 372 -12.89 5.42 22.02
N VAL A 373 -11.68 5.59 21.48
CA VAL A 373 -10.90 6.83 21.68
C VAL A 373 -11.63 8.03 21.07
N LEU A 374 -12.03 7.94 19.80
CA LEU A 374 -12.74 9.01 19.10
C LEU A 374 -14.02 9.40 19.84
N LYS A 375 -14.84 8.41 20.21
CA LYS A 375 -16.10 8.62 20.93
C LYS A 375 -15.89 9.31 22.28
N LYS A 376 -14.89 8.92 23.06
CA LYS A 376 -14.55 9.57 24.34
C LYS A 376 -14.30 11.07 24.18
N TYR A 377 -13.70 11.49 23.07
CA TYR A 377 -13.49 12.93 22.79
C TYR A 377 -14.78 13.59 22.26
N ALA A 378 -15.55 12.91 21.42
CA ALA A 378 -16.83 13.41 20.92
C ALA A 378 -17.85 13.65 22.04
N ASP A 379 -17.94 12.73 23.00
CA ASP A 379 -18.84 12.80 24.15
C ASP A 379 -18.62 14.08 25.01
N LYS A 380 -17.38 14.64 25.07
CA LYS A 380 -17.09 15.89 25.79
C LYS A 380 -17.79 17.10 25.21
N TYR A 381 -18.12 17.06 23.93
CA TYR A 381 -18.74 18.13 23.18
C TYR A 381 -20.18 17.81 22.81
N ASP A 382 -20.77 16.78 23.41
CA ASP A 382 -22.14 16.34 23.13
C ASP A 382 -22.34 16.09 21.64
N LEU A 383 -21.47 15.25 21.03
CA LEU A 383 -21.48 14.88 19.62
C LEU A 383 -21.86 13.42 19.46
N GLU A 384 -22.61 13.12 18.40
CA GLU A 384 -22.98 11.76 18.00
C GLU A 384 -21.99 11.23 16.95
N CYS A 385 -21.54 9.98 17.10
CA CYS A 385 -20.70 9.31 16.14
C CYS A 385 -21.50 8.26 15.38
N GLU A 386 -21.62 8.43 14.07
CA GLU A 386 -22.20 7.47 13.14
C GLU A 386 -21.08 6.81 12.34
N VAL A 387 -20.85 5.52 12.55
CA VAL A 387 -19.83 4.76 11.84
C VAL A 387 -20.38 4.41 10.45
N ILE A 388 -19.73 4.90 9.40
CA ILE A 388 -20.08 4.62 8.00
C ILE A 388 -19.45 3.28 7.59
N ILE A 389 -18.16 3.10 7.89
CA ILE A 389 -17.40 1.87 7.64
C ILE A 389 -16.34 1.72 8.72
N ALA A 390 -16.06 0.49 9.12
CA ALA A 390 -14.97 0.16 10.03
C ALA A 390 -14.32 -1.16 9.65
N ARG A 391 -13.04 -1.12 9.33
CA ARG A 391 -12.22 -2.28 8.99
C ARG A 391 -10.94 -2.26 9.82
N ASN A 392 -10.55 -3.39 10.39
CA ASN A 392 -9.26 -3.56 11.06
C ASN A 392 -8.09 -3.49 10.07
N ALA A 393 -6.87 -3.38 10.58
CA ALA A 393 -5.69 -3.70 9.81
C ALA A 393 -5.80 -5.11 9.22
N SER A 394 -5.14 -5.35 8.09
CA SER A 394 -5.04 -6.67 7.49
C SER A 394 -4.26 -7.63 8.38
N ASN A 395 -4.29 -8.92 8.10
CA ASN A 395 -3.36 -9.85 8.70
C ASN A 395 -1.93 -9.56 8.19
N CYS A 396 -0.95 -9.79 9.05
CA CYS A 396 0.45 -9.71 8.62
C CYS A 396 0.82 -11.01 7.88
N ALA A 397 1.38 -10.91 6.68
CA ALA A 397 1.96 -12.06 6.00
C ALA A 397 3.11 -12.65 6.84
N LYS A 398 3.33 -13.96 6.74
CA LYS A 398 4.38 -14.66 7.49
C LYS A 398 5.76 -14.22 7.02
N LEU A 399 6.46 -13.42 7.83
CA LEU A 399 7.79 -12.88 7.49
C LEU A 399 8.90 -13.94 7.49
N ASP A 400 8.71 -15.03 8.21
CA ASP A 400 9.56 -16.23 8.26
C ASP A 400 9.05 -17.35 7.33
N GLY A 401 8.03 -17.07 6.51
CA GLY A 401 7.46 -17.99 5.54
C GLY A 401 8.29 -18.11 4.27
N GLU A 402 8.08 -19.23 3.56
CA GLU A 402 8.79 -19.54 2.32
C GLU A 402 8.49 -18.52 1.22
N GLU A 403 7.26 -18.01 1.14
CA GLU A 403 6.80 -17.08 0.12
C GLU A 403 7.46 -15.70 0.24
N PHE A 404 7.58 -15.18 1.47
CA PHE A 404 8.29 -13.91 1.68
C PHE A 404 9.79 -14.07 1.41
N ALA A 405 10.39 -15.19 1.81
CA ALA A 405 11.79 -15.51 1.53
C ALA A 405 12.04 -15.66 0.02
N TYR A 406 11.12 -16.30 -0.69
CA TYR A 406 11.17 -16.46 -2.14
C TYR A 406 11.07 -15.11 -2.87
N LEU A 407 10.08 -14.27 -2.52
CA LEU A 407 9.96 -12.92 -3.10
C LEU A 407 11.23 -12.10 -2.85
N LYS A 408 11.77 -12.17 -1.64
CA LYS A 408 13.03 -11.49 -1.31
C LYS A 408 14.19 -11.98 -2.17
N GLN A 409 14.28 -13.30 -2.41
CA GLN A 409 15.31 -13.88 -3.29
C GLN A 409 15.15 -13.34 -4.72
N CYS A 410 13.93 -13.31 -5.28
CA CYS A 410 13.68 -12.75 -6.60
C CYS A 410 14.06 -11.27 -6.71
N ILE A 411 13.77 -10.48 -5.65
CA ILE A 411 14.19 -9.07 -5.58
C ILE A 411 15.73 -8.98 -5.58
N ASP A 412 16.42 -9.76 -4.77
CA ASP A 412 17.88 -9.76 -4.69
C ASP A 412 18.54 -10.19 -6.03
N GLU A 413 17.86 -11.04 -6.82
CA GLU A 413 18.34 -11.51 -8.12
C GLU A 413 18.06 -10.51 -9.26
N CYS A 414 16.87 -9.89 -9.27
CA CYS A 414 16.45 -8.97 -10.33
C CYS A 414 16.88 -7.52 -10.08
N TYR A 415 16.97 -7.10 -8.82
CA TYR A 415 17.34 -5.75 -8.39
C TYR A 415 18.50 -5.78 -7.39
N PRO A 416 19.72 -6.13 -7.83
CA PRO A 416 20.86 -6.33 -6.93
C PRO A 416 21.33 -5.07 -6.17
N ASP A 417 20.89 -3.88 -6.62
CA ASP A 417 21.15 -2.60 -5.97
C ASP A 417 20.04 -2.19 -4.97
N ALA A 418 19.01 -3.03 -4.78
CA ALA A 418 17.91 -2.78 -3.86
C ALA A 418 18.00 -3.70 -2.63
N GLY A 419 17.59 -3.18 -1.48
CA GLY A 419 17.41 -3.96 -0.25
C GLY A 419 15.94 -4.29 -0.01
N ALA A 420 15.59 -5.57 -0.02
CA ALA A 420 14.23 -6.00 0.28
C ALA A 420 13.93 -5.93 1.77
N LEU A 421 12.81 -5.30 2.12
CA LEU A 421 12.37 -5.16 3.51
C LEU A 421 10.84 -5.25 3.64
N PRO A 422 10.34 -5.84 4.74
CA PRO A 422 8.92 -5.82 5.02
C PRO A 422 8.46 -4.37 5.27
N TYR A 423 7.25 -4.06 4.84
CA TYR A 423 6.69 -2.72 4.90
C TYR A 423 5.26 -2.74 5.43
N LEU A 424 4.96 -1.84 6.38
CA LEU A 424 3.60 -1.56 6.80
C LEU A 424 3.00 -0.50 5.87
N MET A 425 2.01 -0.89 5.08
CA MET A 425 1.31 0.03 4.18
C MET A 425 0.29 0.89 4.92
N ALA A 426 0.34 2.19 4.68
CA ALA A 426 -0.66 3.13 5.18
C ALA A 426 -1.95 3.12 4.35
N GLY A 427 -1.86 2.77 3.06
CA GLY A 427 -2.97 2.52 2.15
C GLY A 427 -3.53 1.10 2.26
N GLY A 428 -4.44 0.75 1.37
CA GLY A 428 -4.99 -0.59 1.24
C GLY A 428 -5.09 -0.95 -0.23
N THR A 429 -5.09 -2.24 -0.54
CA THR A 429 -5.25 -2.81 -1.87
C THR A 429 -6.30 -3.93 -1.85
N ASP A 430 -6.65 -4.43 -3.02
CA ASP A 430 -7.58 -5.55 -3.17
C ASP A 430 -7.05 -6.87 -2.54
N CYS A 431 -5.74 -7.02 -2.44
CA CYS A 431 -5.06 -8.21 -1.90
C CYS A 431 -5.55 -8.63 -0.51
N ARG A 432 -5.90 -7.67 0.36
CA ARG A 432 -6.43 -7.96 1.69
C ARG A 432 -7.68 -8.86 1.69
N GLN A 433 -8.46 -8.86 0.62
CA GLN A 433 -9.66 -9.68 0.52
C GLN A 433 -9.31 -11.17 0.35
N PHE A 434 -8.15 -11.45 -0.25
CA PHE A 434 -7.64 -12.82 -0.46
C PHE A 434 -7.13 -13.48 0.82
N GLU A 435 -6.94 -12.77 1.93
CA GLU A 435 -6.58 -13.36 3.24
C GLU A 435 -7.54 -14.47 3.69
N ALA A 436 -8.74 -14.48 3.14
CA ALA A 436 -9.72 -15.55 3.40
C ALA A 436 -9.34 -16.91 2.75
N VAL A 437 -8.47 -16.89 1.72
CA VAL A 437 -8.09 -18.07 0.92
C VAL A 437 -6.57 -18.17 0.69
N CYS A 438 -5.80 -17.24 1.23
CA CYS A 438 -4.34 -17.14 1.09
C CYS A 438 -3.71 -16.70 2.41
N ASP A 439 -2.63 -17.35 2.83
CA ASP A 439 -1.90 -17.00 4.06
C ASP A 439 -0.77 -15.99 3.81
N SER A 440 -0.29 -15.85 2.56
CA SER A 440 0.80 -14.96 2.17
C SER A 440 0.32 -13.92 1.16
N CYS A 441 -0.40 -12.91 1.65
CA CYS A 441 -0.81 -11.76 0.87
C CYS A 441 0.30 -10.69 0.91
N LEU A 442 1.02 -10.52 -0.19
CA LEU A 442 2.14 -9.61 -0.35
C LEU A 442 1.77 -8.49 -1.33
N ARG A 443 2.27 -7.28 -1.11
CA ARG A 443 2.04 -6.11 -1.97
C ARG A 443 3.40 -5.63 -2.45
N PHE A 444 3.67 -5.82 -3.72
CA PHE A 444 4.94 -5.43 -4.29
C PHE A 444 4.84 -5.19 -5.79
N CYS A 445 4.97 -3.94 -6.18
CA CYS A 445 5.14 -3.54 -7.56
C CYS A 445 6.65 -3.45 -7.85
N PRO A 446 7.22 -4.32 -8.70
CA PRO A 446 8.66 -4.38 -8.95
C PRO A 446 9.14 -3.23 -9.86
N ILE A 447 8.84 -2.00 -9.47
CA ILE A 447 9.14 -0.78 -10.23
C ILE A 447 9.96 0.16 -9.37
N LYS A 448 11.09 0.62 -9.90
CA LYS A 448 11.84 1.74 -9.31
C LYS A 448 11.12 3.04 -9.63
N MET A 449 10.75 3.78 -8.58
CA MET A 449 10.07 5.06 -8.74
C MET A 449 10.76 6.19 -7.99
N THR A 450 10.65 7.39 -8.54
CA THR A 450 11.11 8.63 -7.90
C THR A 450 10.06 9.18 -6.94
N GLN A 451 10.46 10.13 -6.09
CA GLN A 451 9.53 10.83 -5.20
C GLN A 451 8.49 11.64 -5.99
N GLU A 452 8.87 12.20 -7.15
CA GLU A 452 7.96 12.92 -8.03
C GLU A 452 6.91 11.99 -8.63
N GLN A 453 7.29 10.80 -9.07
CA GLN A 453 6.36 9.79 -9.59
C GLN A 453 5.40 9.32 -8.50
N LEU A 454 5.90 9.05 -7.29
CA LEU A 454 5.05 8.70 -6.15
C LEU A 454 4.04 9.82 -5.82
N ALA A 455 4.47 11.08 -5.85
CA ALA A 455 3.59 12.22 -5.59
C ALA A 455 2.58 12.47 -6.73
N ALA A 456 2.83 11.98 -7.94
CA ALA A 456 1.95 12.12 -9.09
C ALA A 456 0.85 11.04 -9.13
N MET A 457 0.98 9.94 -8.39
CA MET A 457 -0.11 8.97 -8.22
C MET A 457 -1.34 9.68 -7.63
N HIS A 458 -2.51 9.51 -8.25
CA HIS A 458 -3.75 10.25 -7.95
C HIS A 458 -3.68 11.78 -8.18
N ALA A 459 -2.52 12.33 -8.61
CA ALA A 459 -2.36 13.72 -8.99
C ALA A 459 -2.21 13.87 -10.52
N ALA A 460 -1.90 15.08 -11.01
CA ALA A 460 -1.63 15.30 -12.43
C ALA A 460 -0.20 14.87 -12.81
N ASN A 461 0.00 14.61 -14.10
CA ASN A 461 1.29 14.27 -14.70
C ASN A 461 1.90 12.94 -14.23
N GLU A 462 1.05 11.94 -14.00
CA GLU A 462 1.46 10.58 -13.71
C GLU A 462 2.30 10.00 -14.86
N THR A 463 3.41 9.35 -14.51
CA THR A 463 4.35 8.75 -15.47
C THR A 463 5.02 7.52 -14.91
N ILE A 464 5.46 6.62 -15.80
CA ILE A 464 6.37 5.52 -15.46
C ILE A 464 7.58 5.54 -16.38
N GLY A 465 8.78 5.24 -15.87
CA GLY A 465 9.98 5.04 -16.66
C GLY A 465 9.88 3.80 -17.55
N VAL A 466 10.24 3.94 -18.80
CA VAL A 466 10.22 2.83 -19.77
C VAL A 466 11.20 1.71 -19.38
N PRO A 467 12.43 2.00 -18.93
CA PRO A 467 13.34 0.97 -18.43
C PRO A 467 12.80 0.24 -17.18
N GLU A 468 12.15 0.97 -16.26
CA GLU A 468 11.59 0.42 -15.03
C GLU A 468 10.40 -0.49 -15.32
N LEU A 469 9.56 -0.10 -16.29
CA LEU A 469 8.48 -0.94 -16.80
C LEU A 469 9.02 -2.23 -17.40
N ALA A 470 10.06 -2.15 -18.23
CA ALA A 470 10.68 -3.32 -18.82
C ALA A 470 11.33 -4.25 -17.78
N ALA A 471 11.95 -3.68 -16.76
CA ALA A 471 12.50 -4.45 -15.65
C ALA A 471 11.40 -5.18 -14.85
N SER A 472 10.22 -4.57 -14.70
CA SER A 472 9.09 -5.22 -14.00
C SER A 472 8.56 -6.44 -14.74
N VAL A 473 8.46 -6.40 -16.08
CA VAL A 473 8.10 -7.57 -16.90
C VAL A 473 9.08 -8.72 -16.68
N LYS A 474 10.39 -8.42 -16.71
CA LYS A 474 11.44 -9.42 -16.48
C LYS A 474 11.40 -9.99 -15.05
N PHE A 475 11.06 -9.16 -14.06
CA PHE A 475 10.85 -9.62 -12.69
C PHE A 475 9.69 -10.61 -12.59
N TYR A 476 8.50 -10.28 -13.11
CA TYR A 476 7.35 -11.18 -13.06
C TYR A 476 7.62 -12.50 -13.81
N LYS A 477 8.29 -12.41 -14.95
CA LYS A 477 8.71 -13.59 -15.71
C LYS A 477 9.66 -14.48 -14.89
N HIS A 478 10.67 -13.89 -14.24
CA HIS A 478 11.61 -14.58 -13.36
C HIS A 478 10.88 -15.19 -12.15
N PHE A 479 9.98 -14.42 -11.53
CA PHE A 479 9.21 -14.81 -10.37
C PHE A 479 8.33 -16.05 -10.67
N VAL A 480 7.54 -16.02 -11.73
CA VAL A 480 6.66 -17.14 -12.08
C VAL A 480 7.46 -18.37 -12.51
N LYS A 481 8.50 -18.17 -13.33
CA LYS A 481 9.31 -19.26 -13.88
C LYS A 481 10.06 -20.07 -12.81
N ASN A 482 10.51 -19.43 -11.75
CA ASN A 482 11.32 -20.05 -10.70
C ASN A 482 10.55 -20.41 -9.43
N HIS A 483 9.25 -20.15 -9.37
CA HIS A 483 8.39 -20.58 -8.26
C HIS A 483 8.31 -22.12 -8.27
N LYS A 484 8.61 -22.72 -7.09
CA LYS A 484 8.73 -24.20 -6.96
C LYS A 484 7.54 -24.76 -6.22
#